data_10d972c21f877a07b3e461d7178cbfb3
#
_entry.id   10d972c21f877a07b3e461d7178cbfb3
#
_cell.length_a   1.000
_cell.length_b   1.000
_cell.length_c   1.000
_cell.angle_alpha   90.00
_cell.angle_beta   90.00
_cell.angle_gamma   90.00
#
_symmetry.space_group_name_H-M   'P 1'
#
loop_
_entity.id
_entity.type
_entity.pdbx_description
1 polymer ?
#
loop_
_entity_poly.entity_id
_entity_poly.type
_entity_poly.pdbx_seq_one_letter_code
_entity_poly.pdbx_strand_id
1 'polypeptide(L)'
;PALDAADTKQLQEVLGTLLFYARAVDSTMLPAIGTLASQQAHGTKAALQALAQLLNYCATHPDAMVRFIASDMALHVASDASYLSAPKARSRASGFHFLSSLPRDPTKPPVATDPPPPANGAINIVCKIMRKVLASATEAELAAVYLNSKESCPIRICLEELGHPQPPTPIQTDNSTAAGIANDTVQQKWSKAIDMRFYWIRDRVRQGQFHIYWR
;
A
#
# COMPACT_ATOMS: atom_id res chain seq x y z
N PRO A 1 30.81 -11.04 2.62
CA PRO A 1 30.76 -12.43 3.03
C PRO A 1 29.34 -12.82 3.44
N ALA A 2 28.97 -14.07 3.17
CA ALA A 2 27.71 -14.65 3.61
C ALA A 2 27.65 -14.69 5.15
N LEU A 3 26.44 -14.69 5.70
CA LEU A 3 26.19 -14.86 7.13
C LEU A 3 26.30 -16.34 7.51
N ASP A 4 26.70 -16.61 8.74
CA ASP A 4 26.57 -17.93 9.33
C ASP A 4 25.12 -18.19 9.78
N ALA A 5 24.87 -19.39 10.32
CA ALA A 5 23.54 -19.81 10.74
C ALA A 5 23.02 -18.98 11.94
N ALA A 6 23.89 -18.57 12.87
CA ALA A 6 23.52 -17.80 14.04
C ALA A 6 23.11 -16.36 13.63
N ASP A 7 23.94 -15.71 12.82
CA ASP A 7 23.67 -14.38 12.28
C ASP A 7 22.40 -14.35 11.44
N THR A 8 22.17 -15.39 10.61
CA THR A 8 20.96 -15.53 9.80
C THR A 8 19.71 -15.64 10.67
N LYS A 9 19.79 -16.46 11.73
CA LYS A 9 18.69 -16.61 12.68
C LYS A 9 18.39 -15.30 13.41
N GLN A 10 19.43 -14.60 13.87
CA GLN A 10 19.29 -13.30 14.53
C GLN A 10 18.61 -12.29 13.60
N LEU A 11 19.03 -12.20 12.33
CA LEU A 11 18.41 -11.32 11.33
C LEU A 11 16.92 -11.63 11.17
N GLN A 12 16.54 -12.89 11.08
CA GLN A 12 15.15 -13.32 10.93
C GLN A 12 14.29 -12.99 12.15
N GLU A 13 14.78 -13.28 13.36
CA GLU A 13 14.07 -13.02 14.62
C GLU A 13 13.82 -11.52 14.83
N VAL A 14 14.85 -10.70 14.64
CA VAL A 14 14.73 -9.24 14.81
C VAL A 14 13.77 -8.66 13.77
N LEU A 15 13.87 -9.05 12.50
CA LEU A 15 12.96 -8.56 11.46
C LEU A 15 11.52 -9.01 11.69
N GLY A 16 11.30 -10.23 12.20
CA GLY A 16 9.98 -10.72 12.57
C GLY A 16 9.33 -9.87 13.67
N THR A 17 10.09 -9.55 14.71
CA THR A 17 9.64 -8.69 15.81
C THR A 17 9.36 -7.27 15.34
N LEU A 18 10.29 -6.66 14.59
CA LEU A 18 10.13 -5.31 14.06
C LEU A 18 8.97 -5.21 13.06
N LEU A 19 8.70 -6.27 12.28
CA LEU A 19 7.56 -6.27 11.34
C LEU A 19 6.22 -6.14 12.07
N PHE A 20 6.06 -6.79 13.22
CA PHE A 20 4.85 -6.64 14.02
C PHE A 20 4.69 -5.21 14.53
N TYR A 21 5.74 -4.64 15.11
CA TYR A 21 5.76 -3.27 15.59
C TYR A 21 5.50 -2.26 14.44
N ALA A 22 6.16 -2.45 13.31
CA ALA A 22 6.01 -1.57 12.15
C ALA A 22 4.58 -1.58 11.58
N ARG A 23 3.90 -2.71 11.64
CA ARG A 23 2.49 -2.79 11.19
C ARG A 23 1.51 -2.19 12.18
N ALA A 24 1.81 -2.27 13.46
CA ALA A 24 0.92 -1.81 14.52
C ALA A 24 1.11 -0.33 14.86
N VAL A 25 2.35 0.18 14.79
CA VAL A 25 2.73 1.48 15.34
C VAL A 25 3.52 2.33 14.35
N ASP A 26 4.69 1.88 13.87
CA ASP A 26 5.58 2.69 13.03
C ASP A 26 5.72 2.12 11.60
N SER A 27 4.77 2.48 10.76
CA SER A 27 4.77 2.02 9.36
C SER A 27 5.91 2.56 8.50
N THR A 28 6.62 3.59 8.96
CA THR A 28 7.78 4.15 8.23
C THR A 28 8.93 3.17 8.12
N MET A 29 8.99 2.18 9.01
CA MET A 29 10.00 1.12 9.00
C MET A 29 9.75 0.02 7.94
N LEU A 30 8.52 -0.11 7.42
CA LEU A 30 8.14 -1.21 6.52
C LEU A 30 9.00 -1.31 5.24
N PRO A 31 9.41 -0.22 4.56
CA PRO A 31 10.30 -0.30 3.40
C PRO A 31 11.66 -0.93 3.72
N ALA A 32 12.27 -0.53 4.85
CA ALA A 32 13.56 -1.06 5.30
C ALA A 32 13.45 -2.54 5.69
N ILE A 33 12.45 -2.89 6.50
CA ILE A 33 12.17 -4.27 6.90
C ILE A 33 11.91 -5.14 5.67
N GLY A 34 11.08 -4.70 4.72
CA GLY A 34 10.80 -5.45 3.50
C GLY A 34 12.03 -5.68 2.62
N THR A 35 12.95 -4.70 2.57
CA THR A 35 14.22 -4.83 1.85
C THR A 35 15.13 -5.86 2.50
N LEU A 36 15.33 -5.77 3.82
CA LEU A 36 16.14 -6.73 4.58
C LEU A 36 15.54 -8.14 4.55
N ALA A 37 14.23 -8.26 4.72
CA ALA A 37 13.52 -9.53 4.64
C ALA A 37 13.69 -10.22 3.27
N SER A 38 13.78 -9.45 2.18
CA SER A 38 14.02 -10.02 0.84
C SER A 38 15.42 -10.64 0.67
N GLN A 39 16.34 -10.36 1.59
CA GLN A 39 17.73 -10.83 1.58
C GLN A 39 17.99 -11.97 2.58
N GLN A 40 17.02 -12.34 3.41
CA GLN A 40 17.21 -13.31 4.51
C GLN A 40 17.76 -14.67 4.06
N ALA A 41 17.37 -15.16 2.88
CA ALA A 41 17.84 -16.46 2.38
C ALA A 41 19.34 -16.47 2.00
N HIS A 42 19.90 -15.29 1.72
CA HIS A 42 21.30 -15.11 1.32
C HIS A 42 21.87 -13.87 2.00
N GLY A 43 21.73 -13.80 3.33
CA GLY A 43 22.16 -12.68 4.13
C GLY A 43 23.66 -12.41 4.03
N THR A 44 24.03 -11.15 4.12
CA THR A 44 25.42 -10.69 4.09
C THR A 44 25.73 -9.83 5.29
N LYS A 45 27.04 -9.63 5.60
CA LYS A 45 27.45 -8.69 6.65
C LYS A 45 26.91 -7.28 6.44
N ALA A 46 26.71 -6.86 5.18
CA ALA A 46 26.05 -5.59 4.86
C ALA A 46 24.57 -5.57 5.32
N ALA A 47 23.87 -6.70 5.25
CA ALA A 47 22.50 -6.79 5.77
C ALA A 47 22.47 -6.64 7.30
N LEU A 48 23.45 -7.19 8.04
CA LEU A 48 23.56 -6.95 9.49
C LEU A 48 23.87 -5.49 9.83
N GLN A 49 24.72 -4.83 9.05
CA GLN A 49 24.98 -3.39 9.23
C GLN A 49 23.72 -2.57 9.00
N ALA A 50 22.95 -2.88 7.97
CA ALA A 50 21.69 -2.21 7.71
C ALA A 50 20.62 -2.52 8.79
N LEU A 51 20.63 -3.74 9.37
CA LEU A 51 19.81 -4.07 10.53
C LEU A 51 20.21 -3.23 11.75
N ALA A 52 21.52 -3.08 12.02
CA ALA A 52 21.99 -2.23 13.10
C ALA A 52 21.56 -0.75 12.92
N GLN A 53 21.59 -0.23 11.70
CA GLN A 53 21.05 1.11 11.40
C GLN A 53 19.55 1.21 11.70
N LEU A 54 18.76 0.19 11.33
CA LEU A 54 17.34 0.15 11.63
C LEU A 54 17.09 0.11 13.15
N LEU A 55 17.85 -0.66 13.91
CA LEU A 55 17.78 -0.70 15.38
C LEU A 55 18.15 0.63 16.01
N ASN A 56 19.16 1.32 15.47
CA ASN A 56 19.51 2.68 15.91
C ASN A 56 18.37 3.68 15.64
N TYR A 57 17.70 3.55 14.48
CA TYR A 57 16.49 4.35 14.22
C TYR A 57 15.43 4.10 15.29
N CYS A 58 15.12 2.85 15.61
CA CYS A 58 14.14 2.51 16.66
C CYS A 58 14.54 3.11 18.02
N ALA A 59 15.83 3.06 18.38
CA ALA A 59 16.32 3.60 19.64
C ALA A 59 16.25 5.13 19.72
N THR A 60 16.39 5.81 18.58
CA THR A 60 16.33 7.29 18.50
C THR A 60 14.92 7.83 18.28
N HIS A 61 13.96 6.97 17.90
CA HIS A 61 12.55 7.33 17.66
C HIS A 61 11.62 6.41 18.46
N PRO A 62 11.71 6.38 19.80
CA PRO A 62 10.93 5.46 20.63
C PRO A 62 9.46 5.86 20.75
N ASP A 63 9.11 7.11 20.43
CA ASP A 63 7.79 7.71 20.69
C ASP A 63 6.84 7.66 19.49
N ALA A 64 7.06 6.71 18.57
CA ALA A 64 6.14 6.52 17.45
C ALA A 64 4.75 6.15 17.98
N MET A 65 3.72 6.83 17.45
CA MET A 65 2.33 6.57 17.84
C MET A 65 1.39 6.65 16.66
N VAL A 66 0.35 5.82 16.67
CA VAL A 66 -0.79 5.93 15.77
C VAL A 66 -1.96 6.55 16.54
N ARG A 67 -2.56 7.61 15.96
CA ARG A 67 -3.74 8.25 16.54
C ARG A 67 -4.96 7.88 15.74
N PHE A 68 -5.99 7.41 16.42
CA PHE A 68 -7.30 7.18 15.85
C PHE A 68 -8.25 8.26 16.37
N ILE A 69 -8.98 8.88 15.46
CA ILE A 69 -10.01 9.88 15.75
C ILE A 69 -11.37 9.35 15.35
N ALA A 70 -12.43 9.82 16.00
CA ALA A 70 -13.80 9.51 15.61
C ALA A 70 -14.05 9.96 14.16
N SER A 71 -14.77 9.12 13.40
CA SER A 71 -15.07 9.36 11.99
C SER A 71 -16.41 8.73 11.62
N ASP A 72 -16.88 8.96 10.38
CA ASP A 72 -18.08 8.33 9.83
C ASP A 72 -17.84 6.84 9.47
N MET A 73 -16.68 6.28 9.81
CA MET A 73 -16.28 4.92 9.49
C MET A 73 -16.25 4.59 7.99
N ALA A 74 -16.15 5.60 7.13
CA ALA A 74 -15.98 5.40 5.69
C ALA A 74 -14.52 5.03 5.38
N LEU A 75 -14.32 3.94 4.63
CA LEU A 75 -13.00 3.49 4.20
C LEU A 75 -12.42 4.41 3.13
N HIS A 76 -11.22 4.91 3.36
CA HIS A 76 -10.38 5.63 2.39
C HIS A 76 -9.06 4.92 2.19
N VAL A 77 -8.48 5.07 1.00
CA VAL A 77 -7.20 4.46 0.66
C VAL A 77 -6.30 5.45 -0.07
N ALA A 78 -5.07 5.60 0.40
CA ALA A 78 -3.98 6.21 -0.38
C ALA A 78 -3.13 5.08 -0.96
N SER A 79 -2.98 5.05 -2.28
CA SER A 79 -2.23 4.06 -3.04
C SER A 79 -1.07 4.71 -3.76
N ASP A 80 0.08 4.07 -3.72
CA ASP A 80 1.31 4.55 -4.34
C ASP A 80 2.19 3.37 -4.80
N ALA A 81 3.06 3.60 -5.78
CA ALA A 81 4.04 2.63 -6.24
C ALA A 81 5.41 3.24 -6.48
N SER A 82 6.42 2.60 -5.96
CA SER A 82 7.81 2.95 -6.23
C SER A 82 8.35 2.07 -7.37
N TYR A 83 8.45 2.65 -8.58
CA TYR A 83 8.85 1.94 -9.79
C TYR A 83 10.34 1.56 -9.76
N LEU A 84 10.65 0.28 -10.03
CA LEU A 84 12.00 -0.31 -10.06
C LEU A 84 12.86 -0.07 -8.81
N SER A 85 12.27 0.24 -7.69
CA SER A 85 12.95 0.60 -6.44
C SER A 85 13.48 -0.59 -5.63
N ALA A 86 13.13 -1.81 -6.00
CA ALA A 86 13.51 -3.02 -5.28
C ALA A 86 14.49 -3.88 -6.08
N PRO A 87 15.26 -4.80 -5.42
CA PRO A 87 16.20 -5.67 -6.10
C PRO A 87 15.59 -6.44 -7.27
N LYS A 88 16.41 -6.75 -8.28
CA LYS A 88 16.01 -7.44 -9.53
C LYS A 88 14.98 -6.63 -10.35
N ALA A 89 15.15 -5.30 -10.40
CA ALA A 89 14.28 -4.39 -11.13
C ALA A 89 12.78 -4.56 -10.81
N ARG A 90 12.47 -4.85 -9.55
CA ARG A 90 11.08 -4.93 -9.08
C ARG A 90 10.60 -3.62 -8.51
N SER A 91 9.31 -3.41 -8.56
CA SER A 91 8.62 -2.26 -7.99
C SER A 91 8.05 -2.61 -6.61
N ARG A 92 7.74 -1.59 -5.82
CA ARG A 92 7.08 -1.75 -4.53
C ARG A 92 5.70 -1.12 -4.59
N ALA A 93 4.68 -1.81 -4.09
CA ALA A 93 3.37 -1.24 -3.84
C ALA A 93 3.27 -0.80 -2.39
N SER A 94 2.66 0.36 -2.18
CA SER A 94 2.26 0.87 -0.88
C SER A 94 0.77 1.20 -0.86
N GLY A 95 0.19 1.12 0.34
CA GLY A 95 -1.20 1.46 0.57
C GLY A 95 -1.46 1.76 2.03
N PHE A 96 -2.19 2.84 2.26
CA PHE A 96 -2.59 3.29 3.58
C PHE A 96 -4.12 3.31 3.63
N HIS A 97 -4.70 2.36 4.38
CA HIS A 97 -6.14 2.20 4.53
C HIS A 97 -6.56 2.79 5.88
N PHE A 98 -7.47 3.74 5.87
CA PHE A 98 -7.91 4.43 7.09
C PHE A 98 -9.40 4.76 7.03
N LEU A 99 -9.99 4.97 8.19
CA LEU A 99 -11.39 5.35 8.33
C LEU A 99 -11.52 6.86 8.49
N SER A 100 -12.37 7.48 7.69
CA SER A 100 -12.52 8.94 7.68
C SER A 100 -13.98 9.34 7.49
N SER A 101 -14.18 10.62 7.21
CA SER A 101 -15.50 11.18 6.92
C SER A 101 -16.04 10.64 5.60
N LEU A 102 -17.37 10.61 5.48
CA LEU A 102 -18.03 10.30 4.23
C LEU A 102 -17.56 11.27 3.12
N PRO A 103 -17.41 10.80 1.87
CA PRO A 103 -17.18 11.68 0.74
C PRO A 103 -18.29 12.73 0.62
N ARG A 104 -17.94 13.96 0.23
CA ARG A 104 -18.91 15.05 0.06
C ARG A 104 -20.05 14.67 -0.90
N ASP A 105 -19.74 13.97 -1.97
CA ASP A 105 -20.69 13.37 -2.90
C ASP A 105 -20.32 11.91 -3.12
N PRO A 106 -20.98 10.96 -2.45
CA PRO A 106 -20.64 9.55 -2.59
C PRO A 106 -20.99 8.97 -3.96
N THR A 107 -21.71 9.71 -4.81
CA THR A 107 -22.07 9.27 -6.17
C THR A 107 -20.99 9.57 -7.21
N LYS A 108 -19.99 10.38 -6.86
CA LYS A 108 -18.90 10.81 -7.75
C LYS A 108 -17.53 10.56 -7.13
N PRO A 109 -16.51 10.27 -7.95
CA PRO A 109 -15.14 10.24 -7.46
C PRO A 109 -14.73 11.61 -6.93
N PRO A 110 -13.95 11.70 -5.85
CA PRO A 110 -13.35 12.95 -5.42
C PRO A 110 -12.48 13.55 -6.53
N VAL A 111 -12.41 14.88 -6.56
CA VAL A 111 -11.52 15.60 -7.48
C VAL A 111 -10.35 16.22 -6.73
N ALA A 112 -9.27 16.54 -7.45
CA ALA A 112 -8.05 17.08 -6.85
C ALA A 112 -8.26 18.39 -6.06
N THR A 113 -9.31 19.14 -6.38
CA THR A 113 -9.68 20.40 -5.70
C THR A 113 -10.53 20.19 -4.43
N ASP A 114 -11.05 18.98 -4.21
CA ASP A 114 -11.76 18.68 -2.97
C ASP A 114 -10.79 18.73 -1.77
N PRO A 115 -11.24 19.13 -0.58
CA PRO A 115 -10.40 19.02 0.60
C PRO A 115 -9.99 17.56 0.83
N PRO A 116 -8.74 17.27 1.28
CA PRO A 116 -8.35 15.92 1.61
C PRO A 116 -9.22 15.40 2.75
N PRO A 117 -9.52 14.09 2.76
CA PRO A 117 -10.20 13.50 3.90
C PRO A 117 -9.36 13.71 5.17
N PRO A 118 -9.97 13.93 6.34
CA PRO A 118 -9.23 14.02 7.60
C PRO A 118 -8.33 12.81 7.80
N ALA A 119 -7.04 13.08 8.07
CA ALA A 119 -6.07 12.02 8.32
C ALA A 119 -6.44 11.27 9.61
N ASN A 120 -6.35 9.93 9.56
CA ASN A 120 -6.65 9.04 10.68
C ASN A 120 -5.62 7.92 10.73
N GLY A 121 -5.53 7.23 11.85
CA GLY A 121 -4.66 6.05 11.98
C GLY A 121 -5.00 4.99 10.93
N ALA A 122 -3.97 4.34 10.37
CA ALA A 122 -4.19 3.26 9.44
C ALA A 122 -4.75 2.03 10.13
N ILE A 123 -5.79 1.43 9.55
CA ILE A 123 -6.31 0.13 9.96
C ILE A 123 -5.67 -1.03 9.20
N ASN A 124 -5.09 -0.75 8.03
CA ASN A 124 -4.27 -1.69 7.27
C ASN A 124 -3.23 -0.94 6.44
N ILE A 125 -2.02 -1.51 6.36
CA ILE A 125 -0.92 -0.94 5.58
C ILE A 125 -0.38 -2.00 4.65
N VAL A 126 -0.30 -1.66 3.37
CA VAL A 126 0.36 -2.44 2.33
C VAL A 126 1.75 -1.86 2.09
N CYS A 127 2.78 -2.69 2.16
CA CYS A 127 4.13 -2.36 1.73
C CYS A 127 4.78 -3.64 1.21
N LYS A 128 4.63 -3.90 -0.09
CA LYS A 128 5.04 -5.17 -0.71
C LYS A 128 5.91 -4.95 -1.94
N ILE A 129 7.00 -5.71 -2.05
CA ILE A 129 7.75 -5.84 -3.31
C ILE A 129 6.91 -6.69 -4.28
N MET A 130 6.60 -6.13 -5.44
CA MET A 130 5.84 -6.83 -6.47
C MET A 130 6.69 -7.94 -7.10
N ARG A 131 6.10 -9.11 -7.31
CA ARG A 131 6.83 -10.29 -7.79
C ARG A 131 7.27 -10.17 -9.25
N LYS A 132 6.47 -9.48 -10.08
CA LYS A 132 6.74 -9.27 -11.51
C LYS A 132 7.51 -7.99 -11.72
N VAL A 133 8.39 -7.97 -12.72
CA VAL A 133 8.96 -6.75 -13.27
C VAL A 133 7.87 -6.07 -14.13
N LEU A 134 7.70 -4.79 -13.94
CA LEU A 134 6.69 -3.99 -14.62
C LEU A 134 7.36 -3.11 -15.69
N ALA A 135 6.65 -2.83 -16.76
CA ALA A 135 7.22 -2.15 -17.93
C ALA A 135 7.21 -0.62 -17.80
N SER A 136 6.41 -0.05 -16.90
CA SER A 136 6.30 1.39 -16.71
C SER A 136 5.87 1.78 -15.30
N ALA A 137 6.09 3.04 -14.92
CA ALA A 137 5.60 3.60 -13.67
C ALA A 137 4.06 3.53 -13.59
N THR A 138 3.36 3.85 -14.68
CA THR A 138 1.89 3.75 -14.74
C THR A 138 1.39 2.31 -14.48
N GLU A 139 2.09 1.31 -15.01
CA GLU A 139 1.76 -0.09 -14.73
C GLU A 139 2.00 -0.45 -13.27
N ALA A 140 3.05 0.10 -12.66
CA ALA A 140 3.32 -0.07 -11.24
C ALA A 140 2.22 0.56 -10.37
N GLU A 141 1.79 1.78 -10.70
CA GLU A 141 0.67 2.45 -10.03
C GLU A 141 -0.63 1.65 -10.15
N LEU A 142 -0.99 1.20 -11.35
CA LEU A 142 -2.18 0.35 -11.55
C LEU A 142 -2.10 -0.95 -10.76
N ALA A 143 -0.92 -1.56 -10.69
CA ALA A 143 -0.72 -2.77 -9.89
C ALA A 143 -0.86 -2.49 -8.38
N ALA A 144 -0.41 -1.32 -7.90
CA ALA A 144 -0.63 -0.90 -6.51
C ALA A 144 -2.12 -0.65 -6.23
N VAL A 145 -2.82 0.08 -7.11
CA VAL A 145 -4.28 0.28 -7.03
C VAL A 145 -5.02 -1.06 -6.96
N TYR A 146 -4.63 -2.03 -7.81
CA TYR A 146 -5.22 -3.38 -7.77
C TYR A 146 -5.00 -4.08 -6.42
N LEU A 147 -3.78 -4.07 -5.90
CA LEU A 147 -3.47 -4.69 -4.62
C LEU A 147 -4.27 -4.05 -3.48
N ASN A 148 -4.33 -2.73 -3.46
CA ASN A 148 -5.05 -1.97 -2.44
C ASN A 148 -6.57 -2.16 -2.55
N SER A 149 -7.13 -2.19 -3.76
CA SER A 149 -8.55 -2.51 -3.98
C SER A 149 -8.89 -3.91 -3.47
N LYS A 150 -8.00 -4.89 -3.71
CA LYS A 150 -8.19 -6.27 -3.24
C LYS A 150 -8.18 -6.37 -1.71
N GLU A 151 -7.26 -5.68 -1.05
CA GLU A 151 -7.21 -5.62 0.42
C GLU A 151 -8.42 -4.87 1.00
N SER A 152 -8.98 -3.92 0.26
CA SER A 152 -10.16 -3.15 0.68
C SER A 152 -11.46 -3.98 0.68
N CYS A 153 -11.60 -4.99 -0.19
CA CYS A 153 -12.84 -5.77 -0.27
C CYS A 153 -13.24 -6.41 1.07
N PRO A 154 -12.38 -7.20 1.76
CA PRO A 154 -12.75 -7.78 3.04
C PRO A 154 -12.96 -6.73 4.13
N ILE A 155 -12.22 -5.61 4.10
CA ILE A 155 -12.40 -4.51 5.06
C ILE A 155 -13.79 -3.89 4.91
N ARG A 156 -14.23 -3.63 3.67
CA ARG A 156 -15.58 -3.12 3.38
C ARG A 156 -16.66 -4.05 3.92
N ILE A 157 -16.56 -5.35 3.62
CA ILE A 157 -17.52 -6.35 4.10
C ILE A 157 -17.59 -6.34 5.63
N CYS A 158 -16.43 -6.35 6.29
CA CYS A 158 -16.36 -6.29 7.74
C CYS A 158 -17.03 -5.03 8.32
N LEU A 159 -16.78 -3.86 7.73
CA LEU A 159 -17.41 -2.60 8.16
C LEU A 159 -18.92 -2.61 7.95
N GLU A 160 -19.41 -3.15 6.84
CA GLU A 160 -20.84 -3.30 6.55
C GLU A 160 -21.52 -4.25 7.56
N GLU A 161 -20.89 -5.38 7.88
CA GLU A 161 -21.36 -6.33 8.91
C GLU A 161 -21.37 -5.70 10.31
N LEU A 162 -20.45 -4.78 10.60
CA LEU A 162 -20.43 -4.00 11.83
C LEU A 162 -21.48 -2.87 11.88
N GLY A 163 -22.31 -2.71 10.85
CA GLY A 163 -23.36 -1.71 10.76
C GLY A 163 -22.93 -0.36 10.19
N HIS A 164 -21.78 -0.29 9.52
CA HIS A 164 -21.27 0.90 8.86
C HIS A 164 -21.36 0.76 7.34
N PRO A 165 -22.48 1.18 6.69
CA PRO A 165 -22.62 1.11 5.23
C PRO A 165 -21.47 1.82 4.51
N GLN A 166 -20.91 1.16 3.50
CA GLN A 166 -19.76 1.68 2.77
C GLN A 166 -20.17 2.27 1.43
N PRO A 167 -20.02 3.60 1.22
CA PRO A 167 -20.10 4.17 -0.13
C PRO A 167 -18.96 3.62 -1.01
N PRO A 168 -18.94 3.92 -2.32
CA PRO A 168 -17.77 3.62 -3.14
C PRO A 168 -16.51 4.14 -2.46
N THR A 169 -15.57 3.23 -2.14
CA THR A 169 -14.34 3.61 -1.42
C THR A 169 -13.45 4.47 -2.32
N PRO A 170 -13.09 5.69 -1.90
CA PRO A 170 -12.14 6.52 -2.62
C PRO A 170 -10.73 5.91 -2.51
N ILE A 171 -10.10 5.64 -3.65
CA ILE A 171 -8.71 5.21 -3.73
C ILE A 171 -7.93 6.29 -4.47
N GLN A 172 -7.05 6.97 -3.75
CA GLN A 172 -6.15 7.98 -4.29
C GLN A 172 -4.94 7.33 -4.95
N THR A 173 -4.53 7.86 -6.11
CA THR A 173 -3.22 7.62 -6.73
C THR A 173 -2.65 8.94 -7.22
N ASP A 174 -1.33 9.08 -7.27
CA ASP A 174 -0.63 10.26 -7.80
C ASP A 174 -0.45 10.22 -9.33
N ASN A 175 -0.91 9.15 -9.98
CA ASN A 175 -0.82 8.96 -11.44
C ASN A 175 -2.19 9.13 -12.12
N SER A 176 -2.38 10.28 -12.80
CA SER A 176 -3.63 10.60 -13.51
C SER A 176 -3.96 9.59 -14.62
N THR A 177 -2.93 9.06 -15.31
CA THR A 177 -3.10 8.03 -16.35
C THR A 177 -3.59 6.72 -15.74
N ALA A 178 -3.03 6.31 -14.59
CA ALA A 178 -3.47 5.13 -13.88
C ALA A 178 -4.94 5.26 -13.41
N ALA A 179 -5.32 6.42 -12.86
CA ALA A 179 -6.70 6.71 -12.51
C ALA A 179 -7.63 6.67 -13.74
N GLY A 180 -7.24 7.28 -14.86
CA GLY A 180 -8.00 7.27 -16.10
C GLY A 180 -8.19 5.86 -16.69
N ILE A 181 -7.16 5.01 -16.62
CA ILE A 181 -7.25 3.61 -17.07
C ILE A 181 -8.18 2.80 -16.14
N ALA A 182 -8.07 2.97 -14.83
CA ALA A 182 -8.91 2.27 -13.86
C ALA A 182 -10.39 2.63 -14.01
N ASN A 183 -10.70 3.90 -14.30
CA ASN A 183 -12.05 4.41 -14.51
C ASN A 183 -12.57 4.24 -15.95
N ASP A 184 -11.80 3.59 -16.84
CA ASP A 184 -12.16 3.41 -18.27
C ASP A 184 -12.35 4.72 -19.07
N THR A 185 -11.76 5.82 -18.60
CA THR A 185 -11.78 7.11 -19.29
C THR A 185 -10.63 7.29 -20.27
N VAL A 186 -9.55 6.51 -20.10
CA VAL A 186 -8.37 6.46 -20.97
C VAL A 186 -8.28 5.07 -21.59
N GLN A 187 -8.37 5.02 -22.92
CA GLN A 187 -8.17 3.76 -23.67
C GLN A 187 -6.68 3.59 -24.00
N GLN A 188 -6.12 2.46 -23.60
CA GLN A 188 -4.78 2.07 -24.00
C GLN A 188 -4.78 1.57 -25.45
N LYS A 189 -4.16 2.32 -26.36
CA LYS A 189 -4.15 1.96 -27.80
C LYS A 189 -3.34 0.70 -28.16
N TRP A 190 -2.39 0.23 -27.32
CA TRP A 190 -1.40 -0.78 -27.75
C TRP A 190 -0.87 -1.72 -26.65
N SER A 191 -1.59 -2.06 -25.62
CA SER A 191 -1.13 -3.04 -24.65
C SER A 191 -1.83 -4.40 -24.83
N LYS A 192 -1.14 -5.34 -25.48
CA LYS A 192 -1.53 -6.77 -25.48
C LYS A 192 -1.36 -7.42 -24.09
N ALA A 193 -0.80 -6.72 -23.14
CA ALA A 193 -0.46 -7.19 -21.80
C ALA A 193 -1.26 -6.49 -20.70
N ILE A 194 -2.45 -5.96 -20.98
CA ILE A 194 -3.34 -5.55 -19.90
C ILE A 194 -3.70 -6.82 -19.14
N ASP A 195 -3.06 -6.99 -18.01
CA ASP A 195 -3.28 -8.07 -17.09
C ASP A 195 -4.75 -8.05 -16.64
N MET A 196 -5.36 -9.23 -16.49
CA MET A 196 -6.72 -9.44 -15.96
C MET A 196 -7.04 -8.61 -14.72
N ARG A 197 -6.00 -8.19 -13.98
CA ARG A 197 -6.08 -7.30 -12.81
C ARG A 197 -6.72 -5.95 -13.13
N PHE A 198 -6.46 -5.36 -14.29
CA PHE A 198 -7.01 -4.05 -14.69
C PHE A 198 -8.49 -4.18 -15.07
N TYR A 199 -8.84 -5.25 -15.72
CA TYR A 199 -10.26 -5.55 -15.99
C TYR A 199 -11.03 -5.75 -14.69
N TRP A 200 -10.44 -6.41 -13.71
CA TRP A 200 -11.04 -6.59 -12.40
C TRP A 200 -11.28 -5.25 -11.69
N ILE A 201 -10.32 -4.31 -11.71
CA ILE A 201 -10.51 -2.97 -11.13
C ILE A 201 -11.68 -2.25 -11.82
N ARG A 202 -11.69 -2.22 -13.16
CA ARG A 202 -12.77 -1.58 -13.94
C ARG A 202 -14.14 -2.17 -13.62
N ASP A 203 -14.23 -3.48 -13.48
CA ASP A 203 -15.45 -4.15 -13.09
C ASP A 203 -15.92 -3.68 -11.70
N ARG A 204 -15.04 -3.61 -10.72
CA ARG A 204 -15.35 -3.13 -9.38
C ARG A 204 -15.73 -1.65 -9.32
N VAL A 205 -15.11 -0.81 -10.14
CA VAL A 205 -15.50 0.59 -10.30
C VAL A 205 -16.90 0.69 -10.90
N ARG A 206 -17.21 -0.08 -11.97
CA ARG A 206 -18.55 -0.13 -12.57
C ARG A 206 -19.63 -0.63 -11.62
N GLN A 207 -19.29 -1.53 -10.70
CA GLN A 207 -20.18 -2.01 -9.64
C GLN A 207 -20.33 -1.00 -8.47
N GLY A 208 -19.70 0.16 -8.54
CA GLY A 208 -19.78 1.18 -7.48
C GLY A 208 -19.08 0.80 -6.18
N GLN A 209 -18.09 -0.11 -6.23
CA GLN A 209 -17.33 -0.46 -5.03
C GLN A 209 -16.18 0.50 -4.75
N PHE A 210 -15.59 1.09 -5.81
CA PHE A 210 -14.44 1.99 -5.72
C PHE A 210 -14.60 3.22 -6.59
N HIS A 211 -14.04 4.33 -6.12
CA HIS A 211 -13.76 5.52 -6.91
C HIS A 211 -12.24 5.73 -6.96
N ILE A 212 -11.62 5.52 -8.13
CA ILE A 212 -10.19 5.79 -8.29
C ILE A 212 -10.02 7.24 -8.71
N TYR A 213 -9.22 8.02 -7.99
CA TYR A 213 -9.02 9.43 -8.31
C TYR A 213 -7.56 9.83 -8.20
N TRP A 214 -7.21 10.84 -9.00
CA TRP A 214 -5.88 11.43 -9.01
C TRP A 214 -5.82 12.64 -8.04
N ARG A 215 -4.74 12.66 -7.28
CA ARG A 215 -4.37 13.81 -6.44
C ARG A 215 -2.87 13.87 -6.26
#